data_04f9c7b5a7c3a51f2e702789b7d33a6b
#
_entry.id   04f9c7b5a7c3a51f2e702789b7d33a6b
#
_cell.length_a   1.000
_cell.length_b   1.000
_cell.length_c   1.000
_cell.angle_alpha   90.00
_cell.angle_beta   90.00
_cell.angle_gamma   90.00
#
_symmetry.space_group_name_H-M   'P 1'
#
loop_
_entity.id
_entity.type
_entity.pdbx_description
1 polymer ?
#
loop_
_entity_poly.entity_id
_entity_poly.type
_entity_poly.pdbx_seq_one_letter_code
_entity_poly.pdbx_strand_id
1 'polypeptide(L)'
;MAARRGQKVKLLYIIKILTELTDEDHPLSATEICEKLAAYDITAERKAIYDDINCLIDFGYDIISTRVPKNGYFLASRDFELPEVFLLGDAVRTAKFISEKKTRELTSKLDRLLSKYQSKRNIQGIYIDSSNKTHNEELFYNIDRINTAIAEGKKIKFTYSKRVLREGRQITTESKTRVVSPYAMTWQFDYYYLIGNYEKYNNLMNLRIDRIHSVEILDEPIRHFREVSDYRDTFDVADYTKKLFGMFGGNMQEVKLRCSNKILEQVTDRFGDSIFITNVTDATFDFTVKAAVSDALVTWIMNYEDKIEVITPTELRDKIKNRAEQILKIYKKS
;
A
#
# COMPACT_ATOMS: atom_id res chain seq x y z
N MET A 1 -32.98 15.89 -35.64
CA MET A 1 -32.15 14.81 -35.04
C MET A 1 -31.40 15.24 -33.78
N ALA A 2 -30.99 16.50 -33.61
CA ALA A 2 -30.28 17.02 -32.42
C ALA A 2 -31.11 16.92 -31.12
N ALA A 3 -32.40 17.27 -31.15
CA ALA A 3 -33.28 17.24 -29.97
C ALA A 3 -33.46 15.81 -29.38
N ARG A 4 -33.50 14.76 -30.20
CA ARG A 4 -33.57 13.36 -29.75
C ARG A 4 -32.24 12.87 -29.11
N ARG A 5 -31.11 13.40 -29.55
CA ARG A 5 -29.78 13.08 -28.96
C ARG A 5 -29.61 13.70 -27.58
N GLY A 6 -30.08 14.94 -27.40
CA GLY A 6 -30.05 15.65 -26.12
C GLY A 6 -30.86 14.94 -25.01
N GLN A 7 -32.04 14.42 -25.33
CA GLN A 7 -32.87 13.71 -24.35
C GLN A 7 -32.27 12.36 -23.88
N LYS A 8 -31.61 11.62 -24.77
CA LYS A 8 -30.98 10.34 -24.37
C LYS A 8 -29.78 10.51 -23.43
N VAL A 9 -29.04 11.61 -23.55
CA VAL A 9 -27.88 11.89 -22.72
C VAL A 9 -28.24 12.71 -21.46
N LYS A 10 -29.47 13.26 -21.41
CA LYS A 10 -29.94 14.08 -20.28
C LYS A 10 -29.81 13.37 -18.93
N LEU A 11 -30.25 12.11 -18.82
CA LEU A 11 -30.15 11.30 -17.62
C LEU A 11 -28.69 11.13 -17.17
N LEU A 12 -27.76 10.92 -18.10
CA LEU A 12 -26.34 10.81 -17.81
C LEU A 12 -25.76 12.11 -17.26
N TYR A 13 -26.22 13.26 -17.74
CA TYR A 13 -25.81 14.55 -17.19
C TYR A 13 -26.48 14.85 -15.86
N ILE A 14 -27.73 14.45 -15.63
CA ILE A 14 -28.38 14.59 -14.33
C ILE A 14 -27.62 13.81 -13.26
N ILE A 15 -27.32 12.52 -13.51
CA ILE A 15 -26.55 11.73 -12.53
C ILE A 15 -25.15 12.30 -12.32
N LYS A 16 -24.48 12.78 -13.36
CA LYS A 16 -23.20 13.46 -13.25
C LYS A 16 -23.29 14.70 -12.36
N ILE A 17 -24.29 15.56 -12.57
CA ILE A 17 -24.54 16.78 -11.78
C ILE A 17 -24.78 16.40 -10.31
N LEU A 18 -25.63 15.41 -10.04
CA LEU A 18 -25.92 14.94 -8.70
C LEU A 18 -24.66 14.37 -8.03
N THR A 19 -23.87 13.57 -8.74
CA THR A 19 -22.62 13.00 -8.22
C THR A 19 -21.59 14.08 -7.89
N GLU A 20 -21.39 15.06 -8.76
CA GLU A 20 -20.32 16.05 -8.63
C GLU A 20 -20.71 17.23 -7.72
N LEU A 21 -21.98 17.61 -7.68
CA LEU A 21 -22.41 18.89 -7.10
C LEU A 21 -23.39 18.75 -5.94
N THR A 22 -23.73 17.53 -5.49
CA THR A 22 -24.66 17.37 -4.37
C THR A 22 -24.11 16.49 -3.26
N ASP A 23 -24.54 16.76 -2.06
CA ASP A 23 -24.45 15.97 -0.85
C ASP A 23 -25.58 16.40 0.11
N GLU A 24 -25.64 15.84 1.32
CA GLU A 24 -26.69 16.14 2.31
C GLU A 24 -26.81 17.63 2.62
N ASP A 25 -25.68 18.37 2.65
CA ASP A 25 -25.63 19.80 2.95
C ASP A 25 -25.88 20.67 1.71
N HIS A 26 -25.78 20.12 0.50
CA HIS A 26 -25.83 20.83 -0.78
C HIS A 26 -26.80 20.18 -1.79
N PRO A 27 -28.08 20.00 -1.45
CA PRO A 27 -29.06 19.49 -2.41
C PRO A 27 -29.33 20.51 -3.53
N LEU A 28 -29.70 20.03 -4.71
CA LEU A 28 -30.09 20.88 -5.86
C LEU A 28 -31.60 20.76 -6.13
N SER A 29 -32.29 21.90 -6.27
CA SER A 29 -33.68 21.94 -6.73
C SER A 29 -33.77 21.54 -8.21
N ALA A 30 -34.95 21.12 -8.68
CA ALA A 30 -35.19 20.82 -10.09
C ALA A 30 -34.87 22.03 -11.01
N THR A 31 -35.09 23.27 -10.55
CA THR A 31 -34.71 24.47 -11.29
C THR A 31 -33.18 24.60 -11.42
N GLU A 32 -32.44 24.43 -10.34
CA GLU A 32 -30.99 24.48 -10.35
C GLU A 32 -30.39 23.34 -11.24
N ILE A 33 -31.01 22.16 -11.27
CA ILE A 33 -30.62 21.09 -12.17
C ILE A 33 -30.81 21.49 -13.64
N CYS A 34 -31.94 22.15 -13.98
CA CYS A 34 -32.16 22.70 -15.33
C CYS A 34 -31.07 23.73 -15.71
N GLU A 35 -30.71 24.63 -14.81
CA GLU A 35 -29.65 25.62 -15.02
C GLU A 35 -28.27 24.94 -15.26
N LYS A 36 -27.96 23.86 -14.50
CA LYS A 36 -26.73 23.11 -14.71
C LYS A 36 -26.73 22.36 -16.03
N LEU A 37 -27.86 21.80 -16.46
CA LEU A 37 -28.01 21.14 -17.76
C LEU A 37 -27.81 22.12 -18.92
N ALA A 38 -28.26 23.36 -18.78
CA ALA A 38 -28.06 24.40 -19.78
C ALA A 38 -26.57 24.66 -20.10
N ALA A 39 -25.66 24.50 -19.10
CA ALA A 39 -24.22 24.58 -19.31
C ALA A 39 -23.66 23.46 -20.23
N TYR A 40 -24.44 22.42 -20.49
CA TYR A 40 -24.13 21.32 -21.40
C TYR A 40 -24.97 21.36 -22.69
N ASP A 41 -25.58 22.52 -23.01
CA ASP A 41 -26.47 22.73 -24.13
C ASP A 41 -27.71 21.81 -24.09
N ILE A 42 -28.17 21.42 -22.92
CA ILE A 42 -29.35 20.60 -22.70
C ILE A 42 -30.44 21.44 -22.08
N THR A 43 -31.50 21.66 -22.84
CA THR A 43 -32.69 22.35 -22.33
C THR A 43 -33.65 21.34 -21.71
N ALA A 44 -34.08 21.56 -20.49
CA ALA A 44 -35.04 20.73 -19.77
C ALA A 44 -36.06 21.60 -19.02
N GLU A 45 -37.28 21.11 -18.96
CA GLU A 45 -38.34 21.69 -18.15
C GLU A 45 -38.31 21.09 -16.72
N ARG A 46 -38.63 21.90 -15.72
CA ARG A 46 -38.67 21.46 -14.32
C ARG A 46 -39.53 20.21 -14.10
N LYS A 47 -40.66 20.08 -14.80
CA LYS A 47 -41.54 18.90 -14.69
C LYS A 47 -40.85 17.63 -15.18
N ALA A 48 -40.10 17.72 -16.30
CA ALA A 48 -39.34 16.56 -16.84
C ALA A 48 -38.19 16.10 -15.90
N ILE A 49 -37.63 17.00 -15.06
CA ILE A 49 -36.60 16.62 -14.11
C ILE A 49 -37.13 15.66 -13.02
N TYR A 50 -38.39 15.85 -12.60
CA TYR A 50 -38.99 14.93 -11.61
C TYR A 50 -39.13 13.52 -12.17
N ASP A 51 -39.56 13.39 -13.43
CA ASP A 51 -39.69 12.10 -14.12
C ASP A 51 -38.33 11.46 -14.34
N ASP A 52 -37.32 12.26 -14.71
CA ASP A 52 -35.94 11.81 -14.89
C ASP A 52 -35.32 11.31 -13.57
N ILE A 53 -35.56 12.00 -12.45
CA ILE A 53 -35.07 11.58 -11.12
C ILE A 53 -35.74 10.27 -10.71
N ASN A 54 -37.04 10.14 -10.89
CA ASN A 54 -37.76 8.89 -10.60
C ASN A 54 -37.20 7.74 -11.45
N CYS A 55 -36.92 7.98 -12.73
CA CYS A 55 -36.29 7.00 -13.60
C CYS A 55 -34.89 6.56 -13.09
N LEU A 56 -34.09 7.49 -12.56
CA LEU A 56 -32.78 7.18 -11.96
C LEU A 56 -32.93 6.39 -10.65
N ILE A 57 -33.93 6.70 -9.84
CA ILE A 57 -34.26 5.96 -8.60
C ILE A 57 -34.70 4.53 -8.96
N ASP A 58 -35.59 4.38 -9.94
CA ASP A 58 -36.04 3.07 -10.44
C ASP A 58 -34.88 2.24 -11.02
N PHE A 59 -33.88 2.90 -11.60
CA PHE A 59 -32.66 2.26 -12.09
C PHE A 59 -31.72 1.80 -10.98
N GLY A 60 -31.88 2.33 -9.74
CA GLY A 60 -31.12 1.92 -8.57
C GLY A 60 -30.21 2.99 -7.94
N TYR A 61 -30.28 4.25 -8.41
CA TYR A 61 -29.57 5.34 -7.74
C TYR A 61 -30.32 5.77 -6.48
N ASP A 62 -29.60 5.89 -5.36
CA ASP A 62 -30.14 6.36 -4.09
C ASP A 62 -30.19 7.92 -4.08
N ILE A 63 -31.22 8.47 -4.69
CA ILE A 63 -31.45 9.92 -4.75
C ILE A 63 -32.52 10.29 -3.74
N ILE A 64 -32.14 11.11 -2.75
CA ILE A 64 -33.05 11.57 -1.69
C ILE A 64 -33.56 12.96 -2.01
N SER A 65 -34.86 13.14 -1.82
CA SER A 65 -35.52 14.46 -1.79
C SER A 65 -35.51 14.99 -0.36
N THR A 66 -35.00 16.20 -0.18
CA THR A 66 -34.93 16.85 1.15
C THR A 66 -35.51 18.25 1.12
N ARG A 67 -35.87 18.77 2.33
CA ARG A 67 -36.27 20.15 2.55
C ARG A 67 -35.26 20.92 3.38
N VAL A 68 -34.29 20.23 3.95
CA VAL A 68 -33.23 20.78 4.82
C VAL A 68 -31.89 20.43 4.22
N PRO A 69 -30.93 21.36 4.09
CA PRO A 69 -30.99 22.81 4.41
C PRO A 69 -31.86 23.64 3.46
N LYS A 70 -32.17 23.08 2.28
CA LYS A 70 -33.11 23.68 1.30
C LYS A 70 -33.81 22.54 0.52
N ASN A 71 -34.92 22.91 -0.14
CA ASN A 71 -35.68 21.97 -0.96
C ASN A 71 -34.85 21.54 -2.19
N GLY A 72 -34.63 20.26 -2.36
CA GLY A 72 -33.85 19.72 -3.50
C GLY A 72 -33.58 18.22 -3.41
N TYR A 73 -32.74 17.78 -4.31
CA TYR A 73 -32.31 16.39 -4.45
C TYR A 73 -30.81 16.27 -4.27
N PHE A 74 -30.36 15.17 -3.68
CA PHE A 74 -28.94 14.83 -3.61
C PHE A 74 -28.76 13.32 -3.76
N LEU A 75 -27.57 12.91 -4.23
CA LEU A 75 -27.16 11.52 -4.28
C LEU A 75 -26.68 11.11 -2.89
N ALA A 76 -27.44 10.24 -2.21
CA ALA A 76 -27.19 9.85 -0.83
C ALA A 76 -26.12 8.74 -0.73
N SER A 77 -26.26 7.67 -1.52
CA SER A 77 -25.31 6.57 -1.53
C SER A 77 -24.34 6.70 -2.69
N ARG A 78 -23.07 6.43 -2.43
CA ARG A 78 -21.98 6.44 -3.40
C ARG A 78 -21.24 5.10 -3.31
N ASP A 79 -20.46 4.74 -4.35
CA ASP A 79 -19.64 3.52 -4.33
C ASP A 79 -18.63 3.50 -3.17
N PHE A 80 -18.20 4.69 -2.74
CA PHE A 80 -17.34 4.89 -1.59
C PHE A 80 -17.89 5.99 -0.68
N GLU A 81 -17.86 5.73 0.61
CA GLU A 81 -18.18 6.76 1.62
C GLU A 81 -17.00 7.73 1.82
N LEU A 82 -17.31 8.91 2.36
CA LEU A 82 -16.32 9.95 2.60
C LEU A 82 -15.10 9.49 3.42
N PRO A 83 -15.24 8.75 4.54
CA PRO A 83 -14.10 8.23 5.30
C PRO A 83 -13.26 7.23 4.53
N GLU A 84 -13.87 6.42 3.65
CA GLU A 84 -13.16 5.43 2.84
C GLU A 84 -12.27 6.11 1.79
N VAL A 85 -12.80 7.13 1.10
CA VAL A 85 -12.00 7.91 0.15
C VAL A 85 -10.85 8.63 0.85
N PHE A 86 -11.07 9.13 2.06
CA PHE A 86 -10.00 9.76 2.85
C PHE A 86 -8.91 8.75 3.19
N LEU A 87 -9.28 7.57 3.70
CA LEU A 87 -8.34 6.50 4.01
C LEU A 87 -7.50 6.07 2.79
N LEU A 88 -8.16 5.87 1.63
CA LEU A 88 -7.50 5.56 0.38
C LEU A 88 -6.55 6.69 -0.07
N GLY A 89 -7.00 7.94 0.05
CA GLY A 89 -6.18 9.11 -0.25
C GLY A 89 -4.93 9.17 0.62
N ASP A 90 -5.06 8.91 1.91
CA ASP A 90 -3.96 8.92 2.86
C ASP A 90 -2.98 7.78 2.61
N ALA A 91 -3.47 6.58 2.30
CA ALA A 91 -2.64 5.45 1.89
C ALA A 91 -1.79 5.79 0.65
N VAL A 92 -2.38 6.43 -0.36
CA VAL A 92 -1.65 6.89 -1.56
C VAL A 92 -0.64 7.99 -1.23
N ARG A 93 -1.01 8.93 -0.36
CA ARG A 93 -0.13 10.04 0.03
C ARG A 93 1.07 9.56 0.84
N THR A 94 0.89 8.63 1.78
CA THR A 94 1.96 8.11 2.64
C THR A 94 2.88 7.12 1.94
N ALA A 95 2.44 6.45 0.89
CA ALA A 95 3.24 5.49 0.15
C ALA A 95 4.49 6.12 -0.48
N LYS A 96 5.68 5.81 0.05
CA LYS A 96 6.97 6.37 -0.40
C LYS A 96 7.39 5.86 -1.78
N PHE A 97 6.87 4.72 -2.20
CA PHE A 97 7.17 4.14 -3.51
C PHE A 97 6.35 4.76 -4.66
N ILE A 98 5.34 5.57 -4.37
CA ILE A 98 4.56 6.30 -5.38
C ILE A 98 5.18 7.68 -5.57
N SER A 99 5.51 8.06 -6.82
CA SER A 99 6.06 9.38 -7.10
C SER A 99 5.09 10.51 -6.76
N GLU A 100 5.61 11.72 -6.53
CA GLU A 100 4.77 12.87 -6.20
C GLU A 100 3.75 13.19 -7.31
N LYS A 101 4.19 13.12 -8.57
CA LYS A 101 3.32 13.30 -9.74
C LYS A 101 2.17 12.30 -9.72
N LYS A 102 2.49 11.01 -9.53
CA LYS A 102 1.49 9.94 -9.53
C LYS A 102 0.57 10.00 -8.32
N THR A 103 1.09 10.42 -7.18
CA THR A 103 0.27 10.70 -5.98
C THR A 103 -0.80 11.74 -6.29
N ARG A 104 -0.43 12.88 -6.91
CA ARG A 104 -1.39 13.93 -7.31
C ARG A 104 -2.43 13.41 -8.31
N GLU A 105 -2.02 12.62 -9.30
CA GLU A 105 -2.95 12.02 -10.25
C GLU A 105 -3.95 11.08 -9.59
N LEU A 106 -3.49 10.20 -8.70
CA LEU A 106 -4.34 9.22 -8.00
C LEU A 106 -5.30 9.91 -7.03
N THR A 107 -4.82 10.84 -6.21
CA THR A 107 -5.68 11.59 -5.28
C THR A 107 -6.73 12.40 -6.03
N SER A 108 -6.36 13.03 -7.15
CA SER A 108 -7.34 13.72 -8.00
C SER A 108 -8.42 12.79 -8.58
N LYS A 109 -8.10 11.51 -8.85
CA LYS A 109 -9.10 10.51 -9.25
C LYS A 109 -10.01 10.12 -8.09
N LEU A 110 -9.44 9.94 -6.90
CA LEU A 110 -10.21 9.65 -5.68
C LEU A 110 -11.16 10.81 -5.32
N ASP A 111 -10.70 12.06 -5.45
CA ASP A 111 -11.52 13.24 -5.18
C ASP A 111 -12.77 13.31 -6.08
N ARG A 112 -12.74 12.73 -7.30
CA ARG A 112 -13.89 12.64 -8.21
C ARG A 112 -14.98 11.66 -7.74
N LEU A 113 -14.69 10.80 -6.78
CA LEU A 113 -15.67 9.90 -6.15
C LEU A 113 -16.55 10.67 -5.14
N LEU A 114 -16.13 11.86 -4.75
CA LEU A 114 -16.80 12.74 -3.79
C LEU A 114 -17.53 13.88 -4.47
N SER A 115 -18.43 14.55 -3.72
CA SER A 115 -18.96 15.85 -4.16
C SER A 115 -17.84 16.90 -4.16
N LYS A 116 -18.04 17.97 -4.94
CA LYS A 116 -17.15 19.15 -4.94
C LYS A 116 -16.94 19.75 -3.55
N TYR A 117 -17.92 19.61 -2.69
CA TYR A 117 -17.90 20.16 -1.32
C TYR A 117 -17.16 19.22 -0.37
N GLN A 118 -17.42 17.92 -0.48
CA GLN A 118 -16.72 16.88 0.29
C GLN A 118 -15.23 16.83 -0.03
N SER A 119 -14.86 16.90 -1.32
CA SER A 119 -13.47 16.87 -1.75
C SER A 119 -12.63 18.03 -1.18
N LYS A 120 -13.24 19.22 -1.00
CA LYS A 120 -12.55 20.36 -0.37
C LYS A 120 -12.21 20.13 1.12
N ARG A 121 -12.99 19.31 1.83
CA ARG A 121 -12.69 18.93 3.23
C ARG A 121 -11.46 18.03 3.31
N ASN A 122 -11.20 17.24 2.27
CA ASN A 122 -10.06 16.29 2.19
C ASN A 122 -8.69 17.00 2.14
N ILE A 123 -8.61 18.22 1.61
CA ILE A 123 -7.36 18.94 1.40
C ILE A 123 -6.74 19.45 2.72
N GLN A 124 -7.51 19.55 3.80
CA GLN A 124 -7.09 20.20 5.05
C GLN A 124 -6.43 19.28 6.08
N GLY A 125 -6.40 17.96 5.88
CA GLY A 125 -6.15 17.02 6.97
C GLY A 125 -4.74 16.50 7.15
N ILE A 126 -3.91 16.30 6.11
CA ILE A 126 -2.61 15.65 6.28
C ILE A 126 -1.50 16.36 5.50
N TYR A 127 -0.58 16.94 6.26
CA TYR A 127 0.70 17.41 5.70
C TYR A 127 1.60 16.20 5.48
N ILE A 128 1.96 15.94 4.23
CA ILE A 128 2.86 14.83 3.87
C ILE A 128 4.18 15.40 3.39
N ASP A 129 5.24 14.93 4.03
CA ASP A 129 6.59 15.18 3.55
C ASP A 129 6.82 14.43 2.23
N SER A 130 6.74 15.17 1.13
CA SER A 130 6.98 14.64 -0.21
C SER A 130 8.48 14.41 -0.52
N SER A 131 9.38 14.88 0.35
CA SER A 131 10.84 14.79 0.16
C SER A 131 11.37 13.36 0.07
N ASN A 132 10.62 12.39 0.62
CA ASN A 132 11.01 10.98 0.68
C ASN A 132 10.36 10.09 -0.39
N LYS A 133 9.57 10.67 -1.31
CA LYS A 133 8.95 9.89 -2.39
C LYS A 133 9.96 9.49 -3.47
N THR A 134 9.64 8.38 -4.15
CA THR A 134 10.46 7.94 -5.31
C THR A 134 10.36 8.92 -6.47
N HIS A 135 11.41 8.98 -7.28
CA HIS A 135 11.42 9.65 -8.59
C HIS A 135 11.19 8.66 -9.75
N ASN A 136 10.93 7.39 -9.46
CA ASN A 136 10.72 6.37 -10.48
C ASN A 136 9.30 6.45 -11.04
N GLU A 137 9.13 7.04 -12.20
CA GLU A 137 7.85 7.16 -12.92
C GLU A 137 7.45 5.85 -13.62
N GLU A 138 8.38 4.89 -13.81
CA GLU A 138 8.11 3.59 -14.43
C GLU A 138 7.45 2.58 -13.48
N LEU A 139 7.27 2.93 -12.20
CA LEU A 139 6.84 2.01 -11.15
C LEU A 139 5.59 1.20 -11.55
N PHE A 140 4.53 1.87 -11.99
CA PHE A 140 3.26 1.20 -12.33
C PHE A 140 3.40 0.29 -13.55
N TYR A 141 4.16 0.72 -14.53
CA TYR A 141 4.48 -0.10 -15.69
C TYR A 141 5.31 -1.33 -15.31
N ASN A 142 6.30 -1.15 -14.43
CA ASN A 142 7.10 -2.26 -13.93
C ASN A 142 6.28 -3.25 -13.10
N ILE A 143 5.35 -2.77 -12.26
CA ILE A 143 4.41 -3.61 -11.50
C ILE A 143 3.57 -4.47 -12.46
N ASP A 144 3.00 -3.87 -13.50
CA ASP A 144 2.18 -4.57 -14.49
C ASP A 144 2.98 -5.67 -15.21
N ARG A 145 4.20 -5.34 -15.68
CA ARG A 145 5.08 -6.33 -16.34
C ARG A 145 5.52 -7.46 -15.39
N ILE A 146 5.82 -7.14 -14.14
CA ILE A 146 6.18 -8.15 -13.13
C ILE A 146 4.99 -9.07 -12.87
N ASN A 147 3.76 -8.54 -12.72
CA ASN A 147 2.55 -9.33 -12.56
C ASN A 147 2.33 -10.28 -13.74
N THR A 148 2.49 -9.77 -14.97
CA THR A 148 2.39 -10.58 -16.19
C THR A 148 3.42 -11.72 -16.17
N ALA A 149 4.68 -11.43 -15.83
CA ALA A 149 5.73 -12.44 -15.75
C ALA A 149 5.46 -13.52 -14.68
N ILE A 150 4.92 -13.11 -13.53
CA ILE A 150 4.52 -14.06 -12.46
C ILE A 150 3.39 -14.97 -12.98
N ALA A 151 2.36 -14.40 -13.62
CA ALA A 151 1.23 -15.16 -14.16
C ALA A 151 1.65 -16.13 -15.27
N GLU A 152 2.62 -15.75 -16.11
CA GLU A 152 3.15 -16.58 -17.19
C GLU A 152 4.27 -17.55 -16.75
N GLY A 153 4.73 -17.45 -15.50
CA GLY A 153 5.85 -18.27 -15.00
C GLY A 153 7.16 -17.98 -15.72
N LYS A 154 7.42 -16.73 -16.11
CA LYS A 154 8.60 -16.30 -16.86
C LYS A 154 9.56 -15.46 -16.04
N LYS A 155 10.86 -15.61 -16.34
CA LYS A 155 11.91 -14.75 -15.76
C LYS A 155 11.76 -13.30 -16.24
N ILE A 156 12.27 -12.38 -15.43
CA ILE A 156 12.40 -10.97 -15.78
C ILE A 156 13.84 -10.52 -15.74
N LYS A 157 14.17 -9.60 -16.65
CA LYS A 157 15.43 -8.86 -16.67
C LYS A 157 15.15 -7.40 -16.42
N PHE A 158 15.95 -6.75 -15.58
CA PHE A 158 15.77 -5.34 -15.24
C PHE A 158 17.08 -4.71 -14.75
N THR A 159 17.10 -3.39 -14.68
CA THR A 159 18.18 -2.62 -14.05
C THR A 159 17.78 -2.30 -12.60
N TYR A 160 18.63 -2.67 -11.64
CA TYR A 160 18.44 -2.38 -10.22
C TYR A 160 19.38 -1.29 -9.74
N SER A 161 18.86 -0.21 -9.20
CA SER A 161 19.59 0.98 -8.81
C SER A 161 19.76 1.08 -7.29
N LYS A 162 20.97 1.39 -6.82
CA LYS A 162 21.29 1.63 -5.41
C LYS A 162 22.00 2.97 -5.25
N ARG A 163 21.65 3.68 -4.18
CA ARG A 163 22.40 4.89 -3.79
C ARG A 163 23.71 4.44 -3.13
N VAL A 164 24.81 5.05 -3.56
CA VAL A 164 26.15 4.84 -3.01
C VAL A 164 26.80 6.18 -2.70
N LEU A 165 27.58 6.22 -1.63
CA LEU A 165 28.39 7.39 -1.28
C LEU A 165 29.76 7.23 -1.98
N ARG A 166 30.14 8.22 -2.80
CA ARG A 166 31.48 8.28 -3.39
C ARG A 166 32.36 9.29 -2.63
N GLU A 167 33.66 9.20 -2.87
CA GLU A 167 34.61 10.20 -2.37
C GLU A 167 34.15 11.62 -2.73
N GLY A 168 34.30 12.58 -1.79
CA GLY A 168 33.78 13.94 -1.94
C GLY A 168 32.36 14.15 -1.44
N ARG A 169 31.77 13.18 -0.70
CA ARG A 169 30.42 13.26 -0.07
C ARG A 169 29.24 13.35 -1.04
N GLN A 170 29.43 12.97 -2.30
CA GLN A 170 28.33 12.94 -3.28
C GLN A 170 27.58 11.62 -3.24
N ILE A 171 26.25 11.71 -3.10
CA ILE A 171 25.35 10.55 -3.26
C ILE A 171 25.14 10.33 -4.75
N THR A 172 25.56 9.19 -5.26
CA THR A 172 25.39 8.77 -6.65
C THR A 172 24.56 7.51 -6.73
N THR A 173 24.15 7.13 -7.95
CA THR A 173 23.40 5.90 -8.19
C THR A 173 24.27 4.90 -8.92
N GLU A 174 24.42 3.72 -8.37
CA GLU A 174 25.00 2.55 -9.03
C GLU A 174 23.89 1.64 -9.52
N SER A 175 23.95 1.24 -10.78
CA SER A 175 22.93 0.41 -11.42
C SER A 175 23.55 -0.89 -11.94
N LYS A 176 22.83 -2.02 -11.71
CA LYS A 176 23.26 -3.35 -12.17
C LYS A 176 22.09 -4.08 -12.83
N THR A 177 22.32 -4.67 -13.99
CA THR A 177 21.36 -5.55 -14.64
C THR A 177 21.23 -6.86 -13.85
N ARG A 178 19.99 -7.33 -13.70
CA ARG A 178 19.65 -8.57 -13.00
C ARG A 178 18.63 -9.36 -13.79
N VAL A 179 18.77 -10.69 -13.72
CA VAL A 179 17.76 -11.65 -14.19
C VAL A 179 17.25 -12.42 -12.97
N VAL A 180 15.93 -12.44 -12.80
CA VAL A 180 15.27 -12.93 -11.59
C VAL A 180 14.05 -13.77 -11.97
N SER A 181 13.81 -14.85 -11.23
CA SER A 181 12.56 -15.59 -11.22
C SER A 181 11.59 -14.91 -10.24
N PRO A 182 10.55 -14.19 -10.70
CA PRO A 182 9.61 -13.50 -9.83
C PRO A 182 8.56 -14.48 -9.29
N TYR A 183 8.19 -14.38 -8.01
CA TYR A 183 7.19 -15.25 -7.39
C TYR A 183 5.98 -14.49 -6.87
N ALA A 184 6.20 -13.33 -6.27
CA ALA A 184 5.13 -12.50 -5.71
C ALA A 184 5.58 -11.05 -5.54
N MET A 185 4.59 -10.18 -5.32
CA MET A 185 4.82 -8.81 -4.88
C MET A 185 4.06 -8.53 -3.59
N THR A 186 4.61 -7.67 -2.74
CA THR A 186 3.99 -7.30 -1.46
C THR A 186 4.31 -5.86 -1.06
N TRP A 187 3.36 -5.21 -0.40
CA TRP A 187 3.57 -3.90 0.23
C TRP A 187 3.93 -4.08 1.70
N GLN A 188 5.13 -3.63 2.08
CA GLN A 188 5.62 -3.69 3.46
C GLN A 188 6.45 -2.44 3.77
N PHE A 189 6.31 -1.88 4.97
CA PHE A 189 7.15 -0.78 5.47
C PHE A 189 7.26 0.40 4.48
N ASP A 190 6.14 0.92 4.00
CA ASP A 190 6.04 2.03 3.04
C ASP A 190 6.63 1.75 1.65
N TYR A 191 7.07 0.53 1.34
CA TYR A 191 7.64 0.17 0.05
C TYR A 191 6.97 -1.06 -0.55
N TYR A 192 7.02 -1.13 -1.87
CA TYR A 192 6.54 -2.28 -2.62
C TYR A 192 7.72 -3.17 -3.00
N TYR A 193 7.63 -4.45 -2.68
CA TYR A 193 8.71 -5.41 -2.85
C TYR A 193 8.33 -6.49 -3.85
N LEU A 194 9.30 -6.85 -4.70
CA LEU A 194 9.33 -8.06 -5.47
C LEU A 194 10.02 -9.16 -4.64
N ILE A 195 9.34 -10.29 -4.46
CA ILE A 195 9.89 -11.52 -3.91
C ILE A 195 10.24 -12.44 -5.08
N GLY A 196 11.48 -12.90 -5.13
CA GLY A 196 11.95 -13.74 -6.23
C GLY A 196 13.24 -14.47 -5.90
N ASN A 197 13.82 -15.09 -6.90
CA ASN A 197 15.11 -15.75 -6.80
C ASN A 197 16.07 -15.24 -7.88
N TYR A 198 17.27 -14.98 -7.47
CA TYR A 198 18.39 -14.75 -8.34
C TYR A 198 19.13 -16.08 -8.53
N GLU A 199 19.18 -16.61 -9.74
CA GLU A 199 19.60 -17.99 -10.05
C GLU A 199 20.95 -18.40 -9.42
N LYS A 200 21.84 -17.44 -9.23
CA LYS A 200 23.14 -17.64 -8.58
C LYS A 200 23.00 -18.12 -7.12
N TYR A 201 21.88 -17.91 -6.47
CA TYR A 201 21.67 -18.19 -5.05
C TYR A 201 20.51 -19.16 -4.82
N ASN A 202 20.63 -20.00 -3.78
CA ASN A 202 19.59 -20.95 -3.39
C ASN A 202 18.67 -20.42 -2.29
N ASN A 203 18.31 -19.15 -2.37
CA ASN A 203 17.44 -18.49 -1.41
C ASN A 203 16.55 -17.45 -2.08
N LEU A 204 15.50 -17.05 -1.38
CA LEU A 204 14.64 -15.96 -1.78
C LEU A 204 15.33 -14.61 -1.54
N MET A 205 14.98 -13.63 -2.38
CA MET A 205 15.40 -12.24 -2.23
C MET A 205 14.20 -11.32 -2.28
N ASN A 206 14.33 -10.17 -1.62
CA ASN A 206 13.32 -9.15 -1.57
C ASN A 206 13.90 -7.86 -2.16
N LEU A 207 13.34 -7.40 -3.28
CA LEU A 207 13.83 -6.24 -4.01
C LEU A 207 12.77 -5.14 -4.00
N ARG A 208 13.15 -3.93 -3.64
CA ARG A 208 12.28 -2.76 -3.72
C ARG A 208 11.97 -2.44 -5.18
N ILE A 209 10.69 -2.37 -5.54
CA ILE A 209 10.26 -2.13 -6.93
C ILE A 209 10.56 -0.70 -7.38
N ASP A 210 10.54 0.28 -6.47
CA ASP A 210 10.91 1.66 -6.79
C ASP A 210 12.37 1.84 -7.26
N ARG A 211 13.21 0.81 -7.05
CA ARG A 211 14.61 0.75 -7.53
C ARG A 211 14.78 -0.08 -8.80
N ILE A 212 13.71 -0.61 -9.34
CA ILE A 212 13.68 -1.42 -10.57
C ILE A 212 13.34 -0.51 -11.74
N HIS A 213 14.11 -0.61 -12.82
CA HIS A 213 13.93 0.13 -14.06
C HIS A 213 13.97 -0.81 -15.25
N SER A 214 13.23 -0.48 -16.30
CA SER A 214 13.28 -1.15 -17.60
C SER A 214 13.06 -2.66 -17.51
N VAL A 215 11.93 -3.08 -16.95
CA VAL A 215 11.57 -4.50 -16.83
C VAL A 215 11.31 -5.10 -18.21
N GLU A 216 12.00 -6.20 -18.53
CA GLU A 216 11.83 -7.03 -19.72
C GLU A 216 11.40 -8.44 -19.28
N ILE A 217 10.33 -8.97 -19.85
CA ILE A 217 9.92 -10.38 -19.65
C ILE A 217 10.71 -11.23 -20.61
N LEU A 218 11.41 -12.23 -20.11
CA LEU A 218 12.21 -13.16 -20.91
C LEU A 218 11.36 -14.37 -21.31
N ASP A 219 11.68 -14.99 -22.43
CA ASP A 219 11.06 -16.26 -22.84
C ASP A 219 11.77 -17.45 -22.20
N GLU A 220 12.02 -17.34 -20.90
CA GLU A 220 12.65 -18.36 -20.07
C GLU A 220 11.75 -18.69 -18.87
N PRO A 221 11.53 -19.98 -18.54
CA PRO A 221 10.73 -20.35 -17.38
C PRO A 221 11.44 -19.95 -16.08
N ILE A 222 10.66 -19.64 -15.05
CA ILE A 222 11.20 -19.39 -13.71
C ILE A 222 11.85 -20.65 -13.14
N ARG A 223 12.85 -20.46 -12.29
CA ARG A 223 13.24 -21.48 -11.33
C ARG A 223 12.12 -21.61 -10.29
N HIS A 224 11.63 -22.82 -10.04
CA HIS A 224 10.48 -22.99 -9.17
C HIS A 224 10.83 -22.66 -7.71
N PHE A 225 9.90 -21.97 -6.97
CA PHE A 225 10.14 -21.57 -5.59
C PHE A 225 10.40 -22.74 -4.63
N ARG A 226 9.94 -23.97 -4.96
CA ARG A 226 10.23 -25.21 -4.21
C ARG A 226 11.72 -25.52 -4.09
N GLU A 227 12.53 -25.06 -5.03
CA GLU A 227 13.96 -25.31 -5.06
C GLU A 227 14.74 -24.36 -4.15
N VAL A 228 14.13 -23.23 -3.81
CA VAL A 228 14.80 -22.13 -3.11
C VAL A 228 14.09 -21.69 -1.83
N SER A 229 13.04 -22.42 -1.42
CA SER A 229 12.27 -22.15 -0.21
C SER A 229 11.65 -23.43 0.37
N ASP A 230 11.08 -23.32 1.57
CA ASP A 230 10.36 -24.43 2.23
C ASP A 230 8.93 -24.62 1.70
N TYR A 231 8.41 -23.70 0.86
CA TYR A 231 7.06 -23.79 0.30
C TYR A 231 6.98 -24.86 -0.80
N ARG A 232 5.88 -25.65 -0.83
CA ARG A 232 5.75 -26.79 -1.74
C ARG A 232 4.64 -26.59 -2.78
N ASP A 233 3.41 -26.38 -2.37
CA ASP A 233 2.27 -26.33 -3.29
C ASP A 233 1.97 -24.92 -3.75
N THR A 234 1.91 -23.98 -2.81
CA THR A 234 1.69 -22.55 -3.05
C THR A 234 2.74 -21.74 -2.30
N PHE A 235 3.11 -20.60 -2.87
CA PHE A 235 3.97 -19.63 -2.20
C PHE A 235 3.11 -18.71 -1.35
N ASP A 236 3.06 -19.00 -0.04
CA ASP A 236 2.31 -18.16 0.90
C ASP A 236 3.10 -16.88 1.26
N VAL A 237 2.71 -15.79 0.62
CA VAL A 237 3.34 -14.47 0.79
C VAL A 237 3.12 -13.94 2.21
N ALA A 238 1.95 -14.17 2.80
CA ALA A 238 1.62 -13.66 4.12
C ALA A 238 2.44 -14.38 5.20
N ASP A 239 2.54 -15.70 5.12
CA ASP A 239 3.38 -16.49 6.01
C ASP A 239 4.87 -16.15 5.84
N TYR A 240 5.34 -15.98 4.59
CA TYR A 240 6.72 -15.59 4.32
C TYR A 240 7.06 -14.23 4.93
N THR A 241 6.24 -13.22 4.69
CA THR A 241 6.51 -11.85 5.15
C THR A 241 6.44 -11.69 6.67
N LYS A 242 5.58 -12.45 7.35
CA LYS A 242 5.51 -12.50 8.83
C LYS A 242 6.83 -12.93 9.45
N LYS A 243 7.58 -13.83 8.80
CA LYS A 243 8.87 -14.35 9.27
C LYS A 243 10.05 -13.39 9.04
N LEU A 244 9.86 -12.32 8.26
CA LEU A 244 10.91 -11.35 7.92
C LEU A 244 10.85 -10.12 8.81
N PHE A 245 12.01 -9.52 9.04
CA PHE A 245 12.16 -8.22 9.67
C PHE A 245 12.70 -7.22 8.65
N GLY A 246 11.96 -6.11 8.42
CA GLY A 246 12.35 -5.09 7.44
C GLY A 246 12.55 -5.62 6.01
N MET A 247 11.92 -6.76 5.65
CA MET A 247 12.11 -7.46 4.38
C MET A 247 13.56 -7.95 4.12
N PHE A 248 14.36 -8.11 5.18
CA PHE A 248 15.69 -8.72 5.08
C PHE A 248 15.57 -10.24 5.15
N GLY A 249 16.14 -10.92 4.16
CA GLY A 249 16.26 -12.37 4.15
C GLY A 249 17.28 -12.86 5.17
N GLY A 250 17.25 -14.17 5.47
CA GLY A 250 18.14 -14.84 6.39
C GLY A 250 17.78 -16.32 6.48
N ASN A 251 18.57 -17.09 7.23
CA ASN A 251 18.23 -18.48 7.52
C ASN A 251 17.00 -18.55 8.40
N MET A 252 15.98 -19.29 7.96
CA MET A 252 14.77 -19.52 8.75
C MET A 252 15.07 -20.46 9.90
N GLN A 253 14.86 -20.00 11.13
CA GLN A 253 15.09 -20.77 12.35
C GLN A 253 13.95 -20.58 13.34
N GLU A 254 13.79 -21.54 14.24
CA GLU A 254 12.97 -21.36 15.42
C GLU A 254 13.72 -20.50 16.44
N VAL A 255 13.13 -19.37 16.76
CA VAL A 255 13.68 -18.40 17.70
C VAL A 255 12.83 -18.40 18.96
N LYS A 256 13.42 -18.78 20.08
CA LYS A 256 12.80 -18.70 21.41
C LYS A 256 13.27 -17.44 22.11
N LEU A 257 12.33 -16.61 22.49
CA LEU A 257 12.55 -15.35 23.16
C LEU A 257 11.94 -15.38 24.56
N ARG A 258 12.63 -14.77 25.53
CA ARG A 258 12.09 -14.39 26.83
C ARG A 258 11.88 -12.90 26.84
N CYS A 259 10.66 -12.47 27.15
CA CYS A 259 10.27 -11.06 27.13
C CYS A 259 9.75 -10.62 28.49
N SER A 260 10.02 -9.37 28.84
CA SER A 260 9.36 -8.72 29.96
C SER A 260 7.85 -8.58 29.69
N ASN A 261 7.01 -8.79 30.71
CA ASN A 261 5.56 -8.58 30.60
C ASN A 261 5.18 -7.16 30.16
N LYS A 262 6.09 -6.18 30.37
CA LYS A 262 5.90 -4.77 29.99
C LYS A 262 5.82 -4.53 28.47
N ILE A 263 6.30 -5.48 27.65
CA ILE A 263 6.31 -5.36 26.19
C ILE A 263 5.40 -6.39 25.51
N LEU A 264 4.45 -6.97 26.24
CA LEU A 264 3.52 -7.95 25.69
C LEU A 264 2.75 -7.39 24.49
N GLU A 265 2.26 -6.16 24.58
CA GLU A 265 1.51 -5.48 23.52
C GLU A 265 2.36 -5.36 22.25
N GLN A 266 3.60 -4.91 22.33
CA GLN A 266 4.52 -4.80 21.20
C GLN A 266 4.88 -6.16 20.58
N VAL A 267 4.91 -7.22 21.39
CA VAL A 267 5.13 -8.59 20.92
C VAL A 267 3.88 -9.09 20.18
N THR A 268 2.68 -8.89 20.75
CA THR A 268 1.43 -9.29 20.09
C THR A 268 1.15 -8.47 18.83
N ASP A 269 1.42 -7.18 18.82
CA ASP A 269 1.35 -6.34 17.61
C ASP A 269 2.24 -6.86 16.47
N ARG A 270 3.42 -7.40 16.82
CA ARG A 270 4.38 -7.88 15.83
C ARG A 270 4.08 -9.29 15.34
N PHE A 271 3.69 -10.20 16.22
CA PHE A 271 3.56 -11.62 15.92
C PHE A 271 2.11 -12.12 15.89
N GLY A 272 1.16 -11.29 16.33
CA GLY A 272 -0.26 -11.60 16.47
C GLY A 272 -0.60 -12.22 17.83
N ASP A 273 -1.88 -12.24 18.17
CA ASP A 273 -2.38 -12.75 19.46
C ASP A 273 -2.31 -14.29 19.59
N SER A 274 -2.05 -14.98 18.48
CA SER A 274 -2.01 -16.45 18.42
C SER A 274 -0.65 -17.05 18.78
N ILE A 275 0.30 -16.27 19.29
CA ILE A 275 1.61 -16.79 19.74
C ILE A 275 1.44 -17.74 20.93
N PHE A 276 2.17 -18.86 20.90
CA PHE A 276 2.17 -19.81 22.00
C PHE A 276 3.13 -19.33 23.10
N ILE A 277 2.54 -18.81 24.18
CA ILE A 277 3.26 -18.29 25.34
C ILE A 277 3.50 -19.41 26.34
N THR A 278 4.72 -19.48 26.88
CA THR A 278 5.16 -20.46 27.89
C THR A 278 5.94 -19.77 29.01
N ASN A 279 6.20 -20.47 30.10
CA ASN A 279 7.05 -20.01 31.21
C ASN A 279 6.67 -18.63 31.73
N VAL A 280 5.36 -18.41 31.93
CA VAL A 280 4.82 -17.14 32.44
C VAL A 280 5.19 -16.97 33.91
N THR A 281 5.77 -15.82 34.27
CA THR A 281 6.06 -15.37 35.63
C THR A 281 5.44 -14.00 35.86
N ASP A 282 5.58 -13.43 37.05
CA ASP A 282 5.14 -12.05 37.35
C ASP A 282 5.92 -10.99 36.54
N ALA A 283 7.08 -11.32 36.02
CA ALA A 283 7.96 -10.37 35.32
C ALA A 283 8.15 -10.68 33.84
N THR A 284 8.10 -11.97 33.44
CA THR A 284 8.49 -12.41 32.09
C THR A 284 7.60 -13.53 31.54
N PHE A 285 7.64 -13.68 30.23
CA PHE A 285 7.06 -14.80 29.50
C PHE A 285 8.01 -15.25 28.37
N ASP A 286 7.96 -16.52 28.00
CA ASP A 286 8.70 -17.07 26.86
C ASP A 286 7.73 -17.36 25.71
N PHE A 287 8.20 -17.20 24.46
CA PHE A 287 7.49 -17.68 23.28
C PHE A 287 8.47 -18.11 22.18
N THR A 288 7.98 -18.92 21.24
CA THR A 288 8.78 -19.42 20.10
C THR A 288 8.11 -19.04 18.78
N VAL A 289 8.91 -18.52 17.85
CA VAL A 289 8.47 -18.15 16.50
C VAL A 289 9.49 -18.61 15.45
N LYS A 290 9.02 -18.95 14.25
CA LYS A 290 9.89 -19.16 13.09
C LYS A 290 10.20 -17.81 12.45
N ALA A 291 11.48 -17.44 12.40
CA ALA A 291 11.91 -16.14 11.86
C ALA A 291 13.22 -16.25 11.06
N ALA A 292 13.42 -15.32 10.12
CA ALA A 292 14.68 -15.17 9.42
C ALA A 292 15.72 -14.52 10.34
N VAL A 293 16.79 -15.26 10.67
CA VAL A 293 17.89 -14.72 11.47
C VAL A 293 18.72 -13.75 10.62
N SER A 294 18.43 -12.49 10.77
CA SER A 294 18.99 -11.38 9.98
C SER A 294 19.45 -10.22 10.88
N ASP A 295 20.22 -9.30 10.33
CA ASP A 295 20.60 -8.07 11.05
C ASP A 295 19.39 -7.23 11.45
N ALA A 296 18.30 -7.29 10.69
CA ALA A 296 17.05 -6.59 11.01
C ALA A 296 16.35 -7.21 12.23
N LEU A 297 16.38 -8.55 12.39
CA LEU A 297 15.89 -9.20 13.61
C LEU A 297 16.74 -8.80 14.82
N VAL A 298 18.08 -8.78 14.68
CA VAL A 298 18.98 -8.29 15.74
C VAL A 298 18.64 -6.87 16.15
N THR A 299 18.44 -5.98 15.17
CA THR A 299 18.07 -4.59 15.43
C THR A 299 16.72 -4.48 16.14
N TRP A 300 15.71 -5.27 15.69
CA TRP A 300 14.40 -5.29 16.32
C TRP A 300 14.48 -5.72 17.79
N ILE A 301 15.23 -6.77 18.11
CA ILE A 301 15.43 -7.23 19.49
C ILE A 301 16.12 -6.14 20.32
N MET A 302 17.18 -5.54 19.78
CA MET A 302 17.94 -4.51 20.49
C MET A 302 17.16 -3.20 20.72
N ASN A 303 16.10 -2.93 19.95
CA ASN A 303 15.21 -1.79 20.23
C ASN A 303 14.48 -1.89 21.58
N TYR A 304 14.38 -3.09 22.13
CA TYR A 304 13.74 -3.33 23.43
C TYR A 304 14.74 -3.47 24.57
N GLU A 305 16.03 -3.15 24.32
CA GLU A 305 17.08 -3.11 25.33
C GLU A 305 17.23 -4.44 26.10
N ASP A 306 17.05 -4.40 27.42
CA ASP A 306 17.11 -5.54 28.34
C ASP A 306 15.77 -6.31 28.48
N LYS A 307 14.73 -5.87 27.76
CA LYS A 307 13.39 -6.45 27.88
C LYS A 307 13.17 -7.69 27.02
N ILE A 308 14.12 -8.01 26.12
CA ILE A 308 14.10 -9.23 25.31
C ILE A 308 15.43 -9.96 25.45
N GLU A 309 15.36 -11.19 25.92
CA GLU A 309 16.48 -12.14 25.89
C GLU A 309 16.24 -13.21 24.83
N VAL A 310 17.22 -13.47 23.96
CA VAL A 310 17.21 -14.62 23.07
C VAL A 310 17.62 -15.86 23.84
N ILE A 311 16.74 -16.86 23.93
CA ILE A 311 17.07 -18.15 24.54
C ILE A 311 17.74 -19.06 23.52
N THR A 312 17.12 -19.18 22.33
CA THR A 312 17.67 -19.90 21.17
C THR A 312 17.36 -19.16 19.87
N PRO A 313 18.15 -19.32 18.82
CA PRO A 313 19.37 -20.11 18.70
C PRO A 313 20.60 -19.36 19.23
N THR A 314 21.66 -20.11 19.56
CA THR A 314 22.94 -19.56 20.05
C THR A 314 23.57 -18.58 19.05
N GLU A 315 23.46 -18.86 17.73
CA GLU A 315 23.93 -17.96 16.68
C GLU A 315 23.34 -16.54 16.82
N LEU A 316 22.06 -16.42 17.11
CA LEU A 316 21.39 -15.13 17.28
C LEU A 316 21.84 -14.44 18.60
N ARG A 317 22.03 -15.21 19.67
CA ARG A 317 22.59 -14.68 20.93
C ARG A 317 23.98 -14.08 20.70
N ASP A 318 24.84 -14.79 20.00
CA ASP A 318 26.21 -14.36 19.70
C ASP A 318 26.22 -13.11 18.81
N LYS A 319 25.32 -13.03 17.82
CA LYS A 319 25.15 -11.82 17.01
C LYS A 319 24.78 -10.61 17.85
N ILE A 320 23.85 -10.74 18.80
CA ILE A 320 23.44 -9.64 19.71
C ILE A 320 24.59 -9.25 20.62
N LYS A 321 25.25 -10.22 21.26
CA LYS A 321 26.42 -9.98 22.11
C LYS A 321 27.51 -9.21 21.37
N ASN A 322 27.90 -9.70 20.19
CA ASN A 322 28.93 -9.06 19.37
C ASN A 322 28.52 -7.62 18.96
N ARG A 323 27.26 -7.39 18.65
CA ARG A 323 26.75 -6.05 18.32
C ARG A 323 26.81 -5.11 19.52
N ALA A 324 26.41 -5.57 20.70
CA ALA A 324 26.49 -4.81 21.93
C ALA A 324 27.94 -4.44 22.30
N GLU A 325 28.87 -5.39 22.15
CA GLU A 325 30.28 -5.14 22.36
C GLU A 325 30.87 -4.11 21.37
N GLN A 326 30.47 -4.17 20.11
CA GLN A 326 30.87 -3.18 19.10
C GLN A 326 30.36 -1.78 19.45
N ILE A 327 29.11 -1.65 19.87
CA ILE A 327 28.53 -0.38 20.31
C ILE A 327 29.30 0.15 21.52
N LEU A 328 29.53 -0.70 22.51
CA LEU A 328 30.28 -0.31 23.71
C LEU A 328 31.71 0.18 23.39
N LYS A 329 32.41 -0.46 22.42
CA LYS A 329 33.73 -0.01 21.96
C LYS A 329 33.71 1.37 21.30
N ILE A 330 32.64 1.73 20.60
CA ILE A 330 32.52 3.06 19.97
C ILE A 330 32.44 4.15 21.04
N TYR A 331 31.62 3.93 22.07
CA TYR A 331 31.37 4.93 23.12
C TYR A 331 32.40 4.90 24.28
N LYS A 332 33.26 3.87 24.36
CA LYS A 332 34.39 3.83 25.30
C LYS A 332 35.65 4.56 24.80
N LYS A 333 35.66 5.02 23.56
CA LYS A 333 36.80 5.78 22.98
C LYS A 333 36.73 7.29 23.20
N SER A 334 36.00 7.71 24.24
CA SER A 334 35.92 9.12 24.66
C SER A 334 36.96 9.38 25.74
#